data_4b75e08d86ec04675e1afca7cf87a80b
#
_entry.id   4b75e08d86ec04675e1afca7cf87a80b
#
_cell.length_a   1.000
_cell.length_b   1.000
_cell.length_c   1.000
_cell.angle_alpha   90.00
_cell.angle_beta   90.00
_cell.angle_gamma   90.00
#
_symmetry.space_group_name_H-M   'P 1'
#
loop_
_entity.id
_entity.type
_entity.pdbx_description
1 polymer ?
#
loop_
_entity_poly.entity_id
_entity_poly.type
_entity_poly.pdbx_seq_one_letter_code
_entity_poly.pdbx_strand_id
1 'polypeptide(L)' 'EKHEAQKRLEALREQIRYHSRKYYTEDDPEISDFEYDQLYRQLETLEAEFPGLVT' A
#
# COMPACT_ATOMS: atom_id res chain seq x y z
N GLU A 1 -7.19 -7.40 -15.15
CA GLU A 1 -6.75 -6.51 -16.21
C GLU A 1 -5.71 -5.53 -15.70
N LYS A 2 -4.75 -5.20 -16.55
CA LYS A 2 -3.61 -4.40 -16.17
C LYS A 2 -3.99 -3.01 -15.65
N HIS A 3 -4.97 -2.39 -16.29
CA HIS A 3 -5.41 -1.05 -15.90
C HIS A 3 -5.99 -1.02 -14.48
N GLU A 4 -6.80 -2.00 -14.15
CA GLU A 4 -7.39 -2.09 -12.82
C GLU A 4 -6.32 -2.40 -11.77
N ALA A 5 -5.38 -3.27 -12.12
CA ALA A 5 -4.29 -3.60 -11.22
C ALA A 5 -3.46 -2.37 -10.91
N GLN A 6 -3.22 -1.55 -11.92
CA GLN A 6 -2.45 -0.32 -11.74
C GLN A 6 -3.17 0.64 -10.80
N LYS A 7 -4.47 0.81 -10.98
CA LYS A 7 -5.26 1.67 -10.12
C LYS A 7 -5.23 1.20 -8.68
N ARG A 8 -5.38 -0.11 -8.48
CA ARG A 8 -5.37 -0.68 -7.14
C ARG A 8 -4.01 -0.51 -6.49
N LEU A 9 -2.96 -0.71 -7.27
CA LEU A 9 -1.61 -0.58 -6.79
C LEU A 9 -1.32 0.86 -6.34
N GLU A 10 -1.76 1.83 -7.13
CA GLU A 10 -1.60 3.24 -6.78
C GLU A 10 -2.38 3.59 -5.52
N ALA A 11 -3.60 3.05 -5.39
CA ALA A 11 -4.40 3.30 -4.21
C ALA A 11 -3.75 2.72 -2.96
N LEU A 12 -3.17 1.53 -3.06
CA LEU A 12 -2.47 0.93 -1.95
C LEU A 12 -1.25 1.74 -1.54
N ARG A 13 -0.50 2.22 -2.53
CA ARG A 13 0.67 3.06 -2.24
C ARG A 13 0.28 4.33 -1.53
N GLU A 14 -0.83 4.94 -1.94
CA GLU A 14 -1.34 6.14 -1.31
C GLU A 14 -1.72 5.87 0.14
N GLN A 15 -2.43 4.78 0.39
CA GLN A 15 -2.85 4.43 1.73
C GLN A 15 -1.66 4.14 2.63
N ILE A 16 -0.68 3.40 2.12
CA ILE A 16 0.51 3.07 2.88
C ILE A 16 1.28 4.34 3.22
N ARG A 17 1.40 5.24 2.27
CA ARG A 17 2.09 6.52 2.50
C ARG A 17 1.37 7.35 3.56
N TYR A 18 0.06 7.40 3.48
CA TYR A 18 -0.75 8.15 4.42
C TYR A 18 -0.57 7.61 5.85
N HIS A 19 -0.71 6.29 6.00
CA HIS A 19 -0.61 5.69 7.33
C HIS A 19 0.82 5.69 7.85
N SER A 20 1.79 5.61 6.96
CA SER A 20 3.19 5.73 7.34
C SER A 20 3.48 7.09 7.94
N ARG A 21 2.93 8.14 7.32
CA ARG A 21 3.08 9.49 7.84
C ARG A 21 2.41 9.62 9.21
N LYS A 22 1.21 9.09 9.34
CA LYS A 22 0.51 9.13 10.62
C LYS A 22 1.30 8.43 11.71
N TYR A 23 1.91 7.31 11.38
CA TYR A 23 2.65 6.52 12.34
C TYR A 23 3.98 7.15 12.73
N TYR A 24 4.77 7.57 11.74
CA TYR A 24 6.13 8.02 11.99
C TYR A 24 6.26 9.51 12.20
N THR A 25 5.49 10.30 11.48
CA THR A 25 5.63 11.76 11.54
C THR A 25 4.69 12.39 12.56
N GLU A 26 3.45 11.96 12.59
CA GLU A 26 2.43 12.56 13.45
C GLU A 26 2.23 11.80 14.75
N ASP A 27 2.80 10.61 14.86
CA ASP A 27 2.66 9.75 16.03
C ASP A 27 1.20 9.54 16.42
N ASP A 28 0.36 9.38 15.40
CA ASP A 28 -1.08 9.23 15.57
C ASP A 28 -1.62 8.18 14.61
N PRO A 29 -1.24 6.90 14.80
CA PRO A 29 -1.67 5.84 13.89
C PRO A 29 -3.18 5.64 13.91
N GLU A 30 -3.77 5.58 12.70
CA GLU A 30 -5.20 5.38 12.56
C GLU A 30 -5.56 3.90 12.42
N ILE A 31 -4.58 3.07 12.11
CA ILE A 31 -4.79 1.63 11.99
C ILE A 31 -3.75 0.90 12.83
N SER A 32 -4.02 -0.38 13.09
CA SER A 32 -3.09 -1.20 13.85
C SER A 32 -1.89 -1.61 12.99
N ASP A 33 -0.83 -2.08 13.66
CA ASP A 33 0.33 -2.61 12.95
C ASP A 33 -0.07 -3.77 12.04
N PHE A 34 -1.01 -4.57 12.49
CA PHE A 34 -1.51 -5.70 11.71
C PHE A 34 -2.16 -5.22 10.42
N GLU A 35 -3.00 -4.20 10.52
CA GLU A 35 -3.68 -3.66 9.35
C GLU A 35 -2.69 -3.01 8.38
N TYR A 36 -1.70 -2.32 8.91
CA TYR A 36 -0.66 -1.72 8.09
C TYR A 36 0.12 -2.80 7.33
N ASP A 37 0.44 -3.88 8.01
CA ASP A 37 1.14 -5.00 7.39
C ASP A 37 0.29 -5.63 6.28
N GLN A 38 -1.03 -5.68 6.48
CA GLN A 38 -1.93 -6.20 5.46
C GLN A 38 -1.88 -5.38 4.18
N LEU A 39 -1.81 -4.07 4.31
CA LEU A 39 -1.69 -3.19 3.15
C LEU A 39 -0.41 -3.49 2.38
N TYR A 40 0.69 -3.65 3.09
CA TYR A 40 1.97 -3.97 2.47
C TYR A 40 1.92 -5.30 1.74
N ARG A 41 1.30 -6.30 2.36
CA ARG A 41 1.19 -7.63 1.74
C ARG A 41 0.37 -7.58 0.46
N GLN A 42 -0.70 -6.80 0.47
CA GLN A 42 -1.50 -6.65 -0.74
C GLN A 42 -0.69 -5.98 -1.84
N LEU A 43 0.08 -4.97 -1.49
CA LEU A 43 0.93 -4.29 -2.45
C LEU A 43 1.96 -5.25 -3.03
N GLU A 44 2.64 -6.01 -2.18
CA GLU A 44 3.63 -6.98 -2.63
C GLU A 44 3.02 -8.02 -3.56
N THR A 45 1.82 -8.49 -3.23
CA THR A 45 1.13 -9.47 -4.06
C THR A 45 0.85 -8.91 -5.44
N LEU A 46 0.35 -7.68 -5.52
CA LEU A 46 0.08 -7.05 -6.80
C LEU A 46 1.36 -6.82 -7.60
N GLU A 47 2.41 -6.40 -6.93
CA GLU A 47 3.68 -6.18 -7.61
C GLU A 47 4.25 -7.48 -8.17
N ALA A 48 4.06 -8.58 -7.45
CA ALA A 48 4.52 -9.88 -7.92
C ALA A 48 3.71 -10.36 -9.12
N GLU A 49 2.42 -10.05 -9.15
CA GLU A 49 1.57 -10.43 -10.27
C GLU A 49 1.79 -9.56 -11.49
N PHE A 50 2.15 -8.31 -11.28
CA PHE A 50 2.32 -7.35 -12.37
C PHE A 50 3.65 -6.61 -12.23
N PRO A 51 4.77 -7.32 -12.42
CA PRO A 51 6.08 -6.70 -12.20
C PRO A 51 6.35 -5.50 -13.12
N GLY A 52 5.65 -5.42 -14.25
CA GLY A 52 5.79 -4.28 -15.14
C GLY A 52 5.25 -2.98 -14.57
N LEU A 53 4.48 -3.03 -13.50
CA LEU A 53 3.90 -1.86 -12.87
C LEU A 53 4.74 -1.34 -11.70
N VAL A 54 5.76 -2.07 -11.33
CA VAL A 54 6.65 -1.65 -10.24
C VAL A 54 7.57 -0.55 -10.73
N THR A 55 7.62 0.54 -9.97
CA THR A 55 8.47 1.67 -10.30
C THR A 55 9.57 1.86 -9.29
#